data_da77a06329b88e45f7f552515cc97f90
#
_entry.id   da77a06329b88e45f7f552515cc97f90
#
_cell.length_a   1.000
_cell.length_b   1.000
_cell.length_c   1.000
_cell.angle_alpha   90.00
_cell.angle_beta   90.00
_cell.angle_gamma   90.00
#
_symmetry.space_group_name_H-M   'P 1'
#
loop_
_entity.id
_entity.type
_entity.pdbx_description
1 polymer ?
#
loop_
_entity_poly.entity_id
_entity_poly.type
_entity_poly.pdbx_seq_one_letter_code
_entity_poly.pdbx_strand_id
1 'polypeptide(L)'
;MTAEGYRVLDDQLKQLKSVERPSVISAISEAREHGDLSENAEYHAAKERQGWIEGQIADIEDKISRAQVIDVSKLNGDQVMFGATVTVVDEDTEEESRYQIVGEHEADVKEGRISVTSPLSRAMISKEVGDVVEVNTPGGVKAYEILKVEWK
;
A
#
# COMPACT_ATOMS: atom_id res chain seq x y z
N MET A 1 -9.62 -1.39 1.88
CA MET A 1 -8.55 -0.41 2.19
C MET A 1 -8.74 0.11 3.61
N THR A 2 -7.67 0.24 4.37
CA THR A 2 -7.73 0.86 5.70
C THR A 2 -7.95 2.37 5.58
N ALA A 3 -8.48 3.00 6.64
CA ALA A 3 -8.65 4.46 6.67
C ALA A 3 -7.30 5.18 6.54
N GLU A 4 -6.23 4.64 7.13
CA GLU A 4 -4.88 5.18 7.00
C GLU A 4 -4.37 5.09 5.56
N GLY A 5 -4.57 3.97 4.89
CA GLY A 5 -4.19 3.82 3.48
C GLY A 5 -4.94 4.78 2.58
N TYR A 6 -6.22 4.98 2.82
CA TYR A 6 -7.02 5.98 2.11
C TYR A 6 -6.45 7.39 2.30
N ARG A 7 -6.12 7.74 3.55
CA ARG A 7 -5.54 9.05 3.87
C ARG A 7 -4.23 9.28 3.12
N VAL A 8 -3.36 8.27 3.08
CA VAL A 8 -2.07 8.36 2.36
C VAL A 8 -2.30 8.59 0.86
N LEU A 9 -3.22 7.86 0.24
CA LEU A 9 -3.54 8.05 -1.18
C LEU A 9 -4.16 9.41 -1.44
N ASP A 10 -5.06 9.87 -0.58
CA ASP A 10 -5.69 11.18 -0.71
C ASP A 10 -4.66 12.31 -0.60
N ASP A 11 -3.73 12.21 0.35
CA ASP A 11 -2.64 13.18 0.51
C ASP A 11 -1.72 13.19 -0.72
N GLN A 12 -1.39 12.02 -1.26
CA GLN A 12 -0.60 11.91 -2.49
C GLN A 12 -1.32 12.57 -3.67
N LEU A 13 -2.63 12.34 -3.79
CA LEU A 13 -3.44 12.93 -4.85
C LEU A 13 -3.44 14.46 -4.77
N LYS A 14 -3.62 15.00 -3.56
CA LYS A 14 -3.58 16.44 -3.31
C LYS A 14 -2.22 17.03 -3.67
N GLN A 15 -1.13 16.35 -3.31
CA GLN A 15 0.22 16.78 -3.63
C GLN A 15 0.43 16.82 -5.15
N LEU A 16 0.00 15.80 -5.87
CA LEU A 16 0.13 15.74 -7.32
C LEU A 16 -0.68 16.84 -8.01
N LYS A 17 -1.89 17.09 -7.57
CA LYS A 17 -2.77 18.10 -8.19
C LYS A 17 -2.40 19.54 -7.84
N SER A 18 -1.97 19.79 -6.60
CA SER A 18 -1.75 21.17 -6.11
C SER A 18 -0.31 21.63 -6.18
N VAL A 19 0.66 20.71 -6.25
CA VAL A 19 2.09 21.04 -6.27
C VAL A 19 2.75 20.54 -7.55
N GLU A 20 2.68 19.24 -7.82
CA GLU A 20 3.41 18.65 -8.95
C GLU A 20 2.86 19.07 -10.30
N ARG A 21 1.54 19.05 -10.48
CA ARG A 21 0.90 19.45 -11.73
C ARG A 21 1.18 20.92 -12.08
N PRO A 22 0.96 21.89 -11.19
CA PRO A 22 1.31 23.29 -11.48
C PRO A 22 2.79 23.50 -11.76
N SER A 23 3.67 22.79 -11.03
CA SER A 23 5.11 22.88 -11.21
C SER A 23 5.54 22.44 -12.61
N VAL A 24 5.01 21.32 -13.10
CA VAL A 24 5.36 20.81 -14.42
C VAL A 24 4.77 21.67 -15.53
N ILE A 25 3.58 22.23 -15.34
CA ILE A 25 2.96 23.15 -16.30
C ILE A 25 3.84 24.41 -16.44
N SER A 26 4.33 24.94 -15.31
CA SER A 26 5.27 26.07 -15.31
C SER A 26 6.58 25.72 -16.02
N ALA A 27 7.13 24.53 -15.78
CA ALA A 27 8.34 24.06 -16.44
C ALA A 27 8.17 23.93 -17.95
N ILE A 28 7.02 23.49 -18.43
CA ILE A 28 6.71 23.41 -19.87
C ILE A 28 6.65 24.81 -20.46
N SER A 29 6.00 25.74 -19.78
CA SER A 29 5.90 27.13 -20.24
C SER A 29 7.28 27.80 -20.37
N GLU A 30 8.14 27.61 -19.36
CA GLU A 30 9.50 28.12 -19.39
C GLU A 30 10.32 27.48 -20.53
N ALA A 31 10.20 26.17 -20.73
CA ALA A 31 10.92 25.46 -21.77
C ALA A 31 10.53 25.96 -23.18
N ARG A 32 9.27 26.31 -23.39
CA ARG A 32 8.80 26.88 -24.66
C ARG A 32 9.45 28.22 -25.00
N GLU A 33 9.79 28.99 -24.00
CA GLU A 33 10.45 30.28 -24.20
C GLU A 33 11.86 30.15 -24.76
N HIS A 34 12.49 28.98 -24.68
CA HIS A 34 13.84 28.71 -25.18
C HIS A 34 13.90 28.41 -26.68
N GLY A 35 12.78 28.40 -27.40
CA GLY A 35 12.75 28.30 -28.84
C GLY A 35 12.33 26.97 -29.42
N ASP A 36 13.15 26.33 -30.26
CA ASP A 36 12.79 25.13 -31.01
C ASP A 36 12.42 23.96 -30.11
N LEU A 37 11.13 23.55 -30.14
CA LEU A 37 10.60 22.47 -29.29
C LEU A 37 11.12 21.11 -29.72
N SER A 38 11.43 20.87 -30.97
CA SER A 38 11.88 19.57 -31.46
C SER A 38 13.26 19.16 -30.94
N GLU A 39 14.11 20.13 -30.61
CA GLU A 39 15.46 19.93 -30.09
C GLU A 39 15.61 20.36 -28.62
N ASN A 40 14.51 20.76 -27.98
CA ASN A 40 14.52 21.29 -26.63
C ASN A 40 14.39 20.12 -25.61
N ALA A 41 15.53 19.71 -25.04
CA ALA A 41 15.59 18.63 -24.07
C ALA A 41 14.78 18.94 -22.79
N GLU A 42 14.77 20.21 -22.36
CA GLU A 42 13.99 20.62 -21.17
C GLU A 42 12.48 20.48 -21.42
N TYR A 43 12.03 20.86 -22.61
CA TYR A 43 10.64 20.71 -23.00
C TYR A 43 10.22 19.22 -23.02
N HIS A 44 11.02 18.38 -23.65
CA HIS A 44 10.73 16.94 -23.73
C HIS A 44 10.73 16.27 -22.36
N ALA A 45 11.68 16.62 -21.50
CA ALA A 45 11.74 16.10 -20.13
C ALA A 45 10.50 16.54 -19.31
N ALA A 46 10.08 17.79 -19.44
CA ALA A 46 8.91 18.31 -18.75
C ALA A 46 7.62 17.66 -19.26
N LYS A 47 7.48 17.42 -20.56
CA LYS A 47 6.32 16.71 -21.13
C LYS A 47 6.25 15.27 -20.68
N GLU A 48 7.37 14.58 -20.60
CA GLU A 48 7.44 13.21 -20.09
C GLU A 48 7.04 13.15 -18.62
N ARG A 49 7.54 14.08 -17.81
CA ARG A 49 7.15 14.20 -16.40
C ARG A 49 5.67 14.49 -16.24
N GLN A 50 5.10 15.35 -17.09
CA GLN A 50 3.66 15.65 -17.09
C GLN A 50 2.86 14.39 -17.33
N GLY A 51 3.25 13.57 -18.31
CA GLY A 51 2.58 12.29 -18.59
C GLY A 51 2.62 11.35 -17.39
N TRP A 52 3.76 11.27 -16.71
CA TRP A 52 3.89 10.47 -15.50
C TRP A 52 2.97 10.96 -14.38
N ILE A 53 2.93 12.27 -14.12
CA ILE A 53 2.08 12.89 -13.10
C ILE A 53 0.61 12.62 -13.39
N GLU A 54 0.15 12.83 -14.61
CA GLU A 54 -1.24 12.59 -15.00
C GLU A 54 -1.60 11.11 -14.88
N GLY A 55 -0.67 10.21 -15.22
CA GLY A 55 -0.85 8.78 -15.04
C GLY A 55 -1.00 8.39 -13.57
N GLN A 56 -0.20 8.98 -12.69
CA GLN A 56 -0.29 8.75 -11.24
C GLN A 56 -1.61 9.26 -10.67
N ILE A 57 -2.05 10.44 -11.11
CA ILE A 57 -3.34 11.00 -10.68
C ILE A 57 -4.48 10.07 -11.09
N ALA A 58 -4.51 9.63 -12.33
CA ALA A 58 -5.56 8.72 -12.83
C ALA A 58 -5.57 7.39 -12.06
N ASP A 59 -4.39 6.84 -11.79
CA ASP A 59 -4.25 5.58 -11.05
C ASP A 59 -4.78 5.70 -9.61
N ILE A 60 -4.39 6.77 -8.92
CA ILE A 60 -4.84 7.02 -7.54
C ILE A 60 -6.35 7.29 -7.50
N GLU A 61 -6.87 8.09 -8.42
CA GLU A 61 -8.31 8.37 -8.49
C GLU A 61 -9.12 7.09 -8.74
N ASP A 62 -8.63 6.20 -9.59
CA ASP A 62 -9.25 4.90 -9.83
C ASP A 62 -9.26 4.04 -8.56
N LYS A 63 -8.13 3.96 -7.86
CA LYS A 63 -8.04 3.20 -6.60
C LYS A 63 -9.00 3.73 -5.54
N ILE A 64 -9.07 5.05 -5.37
CA ILE A 64 -9.97 5.70 -4.41
C ILE A 64 -11.42 5.45 -4.78
N SER A 65 -11.78 5.58 -6.06
CA SER A 65 -13.16 5.40 -6.52
C SER A 65 -13.71 4.00 -6.29
N ARG A 66 -12.82 3.00 -6.30
CA ARG A 66 -13.20 1.59 -6.10
C ARG A 66 -12.96 1.08 -4.69
N ALA A 67 -12.41 1.91 -3.81
CA ALA A 67 -12.06 1.48 -2.46
C ALA A 67 -13.27 1.43 -1.54
N GLN A 68 -13.32 0.37 -0.73
CA GLN A 68 -14.15 0.33 0.46
C GLN A 68 -13.24 0.67 1.64
N VAL A 69 -13.51 1.77 2.31
CA VAL A 69 -12.69 2.23 3.44
C VAL A 69 -13.18 1.59 4.72
N ILE A 70 -12.28 0.96 5.46
CA ILE A 70 -12.58 0.28 6.72
C ILE A 70 -11.79 0.96 7.84
N ASP A 71 -12.51 1.43 8.85
CA ASP A 71 -11.91 1.98 10.06
C ASP A 71 -11.63 0.83 11.04
N VAL A 72 -10.37 0.38 11.07
CA VAL A 72 -9.97 -0.77 11.88
C VAL A 72 -10.09 -0.50 13.39
N SER A 73 -10.06 0.76 13.82
CA SER A 73 -10.20 1.11 15.23
C SER A 73 -11.58 0.80 15.79
N LYS A 74 -12.58 0.60 14.92
CA LYS A 74 -13.96 0.23 15.30
C LYS A 74 -14.20 -1.27 15.31
N LEU A 75 -13.21 -2.05 14.89
CA LEU A 75 -13.31 -3.51 14.86
C LEU A 75 -12.77 -4.09 16.15
N ASN A 76 -13.26 -5.26 16.51
CA ASN A 76 -12.79 -5.99 17.69
C ASN A 76 -12.94 -7.49 17.47
N GLY A 77 -12.42 -8.28 18.41
CA GLY A 77 -12.50 -9.72 18.39
C GLY A 77 -11.14 -10.40 18.27
N ASP A 78 -11.14 -11.72 18.40
CA ASP A 78 -9.94 -12.55 18.37
C ASP A 78 -9.74 -13.26 17.03
N GLN A 79 -10.66 -13.09 16.10
CA GLN A 79 -10.58 -13.67 14.76
C GLN A 79 -9.81 -12.76 13.82
N VAL A 80 -8.90 -13.34 13.05
CA VAL A 80 -8.11 -12.59 12.06
C VAL A 80 -8.97 -12.26 10.86
N MET A 81 -9.10 -10.97 10.58
CA MET A 81 -9.84 -10.45 9.43
C MET A 81 -9.03 -9.32 8.80
N PHE A 82 -9.51 -8.78 7.68
CA PHE A 82 -8.88 -7.62 7.05
C PHE A 82 -8.68 -6.47 8.05
N GLY A 83 -7.51 -5.89 8.05
CA GLY A 83 -7.16 -4.77 8.93
C GLY A 83 -6.57 -5.18 10.28
N ALA A 84 -6.64 -6.47 10.64
CA ALA A 84 -6.10 -6.95 11.91
C ALA A 84 -4.57 -6.85 11.94
N THR A 85 -4.04 -6.50 13.11
CA THR A 85 -2.61 -6.60 13.41
C THR A 85 -2.40 -7.90 14.18
N VAL A 86 -1.69 -8.86 13.58
CA VAL A 86 -1.51 -10.20 14.09
C VAL A 86 -0.08 -10.40 14.54
N THR A 87 0.09 -10.86 15.78
CA THR A 87 1.40 -11.30 16.29
C THR A 87 1.46 -12.81 16.16
N VAL A 88 2.48 -13.30 15.47
CA VAL A 88 2.69 -14.73 15.22
C VAL A 88 4.08 -15.13 15.69
N VAL A 89 4.24 -16.41 16.03
CA VAL A 89 5.54 -17.01 16.36
C VAL A 89 5.82 -18.14 15.38
N ASP A 90 7.04 -18.14 14.85
CA ASP A 90 7.52 -19.23 14.00
C ASP A 90 7.73 -20.47 14.89
N GLU A 91 7.06 -21.58 14.58
CA GLU A 91 7.12 -22.80 15.38
C GLU A 91 8.55 -23.41 15.41
N ASP A 92 9.35 -23.18 14.38
CA ASP A 92 10.72 -23.74 14.28
C ASP A 92 11.76 -22.87 14.95
N THR A 93 11.72 -21.54 14.73
CA THR A 93 12.74 -20.60 15.21
C THR A 93 12.36 -19.91 16.50
N GLU A 94 11.08 -19.98 16.88
CA GLU A 94 10.50 -19.26 18.02
C GLU A 94 10.59 -17.73 17.91
N GLU A 95 10.83 -17.22 16.70
CA GLU A 95 10.84 -15.78 16.45
C GLU A 95 9.41 -15.25 16.33
N GLU A 96 9.14 -14.15 17.02
CA GLU A 96 7.88 -13.44 16.93
C GLU A 96 7.93 -12.37 15.86
N SER A 97 6.85 -12.24 15.12
CA SER A 97 6.69 -11.18 14.11
C SER A 97 5.28 -10.61 14.21
N ARG A 98 5.14 -9.36 13.84
CA ARG A 98 3.85 -8.67 13.87
C ARG A 98 3.54 -8.12 12.49
N TYR A 99 2.35 -8.45 11.98
CA TYR A 99 1.90 -8.04 10.65
C TYR A 99 0.50 -7.46 10.70
N GLN A 100 0.28 -6.40 9.94
CA GLN A 100 -1.07 -5.90 9.69
C GLN A 100 -1.51 -6.35 8.31
N ILE A 101 -2.73 -6.88 8.20
CA ILE A 101 -3.32 -7.29 6.92
C ILE A 101 -4.02 -6.09 6.30
N VAL A 102 -3.52 -5.68 5.14
CA VAL A 102 -4.01 -4.49 4.44
C VAL A 102 -4.31 -4.80 2.97
N GLY A 103 -4.83 -3.81 2.23
CA GLY A 103 -5.05 -3.96 0.79
C GLY A 103 -3.73 -4.05 0.03
N GLU A 104 -3.78 -4.59 -1.20
CA GLU A 104 -2.58 -4.75 -2.03
C GLU A 104 -1.79 -3.45 -2.21
N HIS A 105 -2.49 -2.32 -2.33
CA HIS A 105 -1.86 -1.02 -2.54
C HIS A 105 -1.22 -0.42 -1.30
N GLU A 106 -1.57 -0.95 -0.13
CA GLU A 106 -1.08 -0.47 1.16
C GLU A 106 0.08 -1.31 1.69
N ALA A 107 0.36 -2.46 1.05
CA ALA A 107 1.33 -3.42 1.55
C ALA A 107 2.75 -2.85 1.55
N ASP A 108 3.45 -3.05 2.66
CA ASP A 108 4.85 -2.70 2.83
C ASP A 108 5.44 -3.64 3.87
N VAL A 109 6.09 -4.69 3.42
CA VAL A 109 6.65 -5.75 4.28
C VAL A 109 7.64 -5.18 5.29
N LYS A 110 8.41 -4.17 4.92
CA LYS A 110 9.39 -3.53 5.81
C LYS A 110 8.73 -2.86 7.00
N GLU A 111 7.51 -2.36 6.81
CA GLU A 111 6.71 -1.73 7.86
C GLU A 111 5.75 -2.71 8.53
N GLY A 112 5.84 -3.99 8.21
CA GLY A 112 4.97 -5.00 8.78
C GLY A 112 3.55 -5.02 8.21
N ARG A 113 3.33 -4.41 7.05
CA ARG A 113 2.04 -4.44 6.37
C ARG A 113 2.09 -5.44 5.23
N ILE A 114 1.24 -6.46 5.29
CA ILE A 114 1.18 -7.51 4.27
C ILE A 114 -0.16 -7.44 3.53
N SER A 115 -0.10 -7.77 2.24
CA SER A 115 -1.30 -7.79 1.41
C SER A 115 -2.26 -8.86 1.87
N VAL A 116 -3.56 -8.54 1.84
CA VAL A 116 -4.64 -9.50 2.12
C VAL A 116 -4.58 -10.71 1.17
N THR A 117 -3.97 -10.57 0.01
CA THR A 117 -3.80 -11.64 -0.99
C THR A 117 -2.53 -12.45 -0.79
N SER A 118 -1.65 -12.08 0.15
CA SER A 118 -0.42 -12.83 0.40
C SER A 118 -0.71 -14.21 0.96
N PRO A 119 0.18 -15.20 0.73
CA PRO A 119 -0.01 -16.55 1.27
C PRO A 119 -0.20 -16.58 2.80
N LEU A 120 0.58 -15.79 3.52
CA LEU A 120 0.47 -15.72 4.99
C LEU A 120 -0.88 -15.15 5.42
N SER A 121 -1.34 -14.06 4.79
CA SER A 121 -2.66 -13.47 5.08
C SER A 121 -3.78 -14.47 4.81
N ARG A 122 -3.73 -15.17 3.68
CA ARG A 122 -4.75 -16.16 3.33
C ARG A 122 -4.80 -17.31 4.32
N ALA A 123 -3.63 -17.72 4.84
CA ALA A 123 -3.57 -18.78 5.84
C ALA A 123 -4.16 -18.33 7.18
N MET A 124 -3.97 -17.07 7.55
CA MET A 124 -4.40 -16.52 8.84
C MET A 124 -5.85 -16.07 8.90
N ILE A 125 -6.41 -15.57 7.80
CA ILE A 125 -7.79 -15.04 7.78
C ILE A 125 -8.77 -16.10 8.24
N SER A 126 -9.69 -15.70 9.11
CA SER A 126 -10.70 -16.55 9.77
C SER A 126 -10.15 -17.47 10.87
N LYS A 127 -8.87 -17.38 11.18
CA LYS A 127 -8.26 -18.09 12.29
C LYS A 127 -8.33 -17.25 13.56
N GLU A 128 -8.12 -17.88 14.69
CA GLU A 128 -8.21 -17.24 16.01
C GLU A 128 -6.89 -17.36 16.78
N VAL A 129 -6.77 -16.61 17.87
CA VAL A 129 -5.65 -16.72 18.80
C VAL A 129 -5.52 -18.18 19.27
N GLY A 130 -4.29 -18.71 19.21
CA GLY A 130 -3.99 -20.08 19.55
C GLY A 130 -3.98 -21.04 18.38
N ASP A 131 -4.51 -20.65 17.23
CA ASP A 131 -4.47 -21.47 16.02
C ASP A 131 -3.07 -21.49 15.41
N VAL A 132 -2.71 -22.63 14.85
CA VAL A 132 -1.45 -22.79 14.09
C VAL A 132 -1.79 -22.84 12.61
N VAL A 133 -1.10 -22.05 11.82
CA VAL A 133 -1.30 -21.98 10.36
C VAL A 133 -0.03 -22.42 9.64
N GLU A 134 -0.21 -23.08 8.49
CA GLU A 134 0.91 -23.50 7.65
C GLU A 134 0.94 -22.65 6.39
N VAL A 135 2.13 -22.21 6.01
CA VAL A 135 2.36 -21.36 4.83
C VAL A 135 3.43 -21.99 3.96
N ASN A 136 3.12 -22.16 2.68
CA ASN A 136 4.10 -22.61 1.70
C ASN A 136 5.00 -21.45 1.29
N THR A 137 6.30 -21.60 1.52
CA THR A 137 7.30 -20.62 1.11
C THR A 137 8.29 -21.25 0.14
N PRO A 138 9.09 -20.47 -0.59
CA PRO A 138 10.15 -21.03 -1.44
C PRO A 138 11.15 -21.92 -0.70
N GLY A 139 11.32 -21.68 0.61
CA GLY A 139 12.19 -22.50 1.46
C GLY A 139 11.51 -23.71 2.09
N GLY A 140 10.24 -23.97 1.77
CA GLY A 140 9.45 -25.07 2.33
C GLY A 140 8.22 -24.58 3.09
N VAL A 141 7.58 -25.50 3.80
CA VAL A 141 6.40 -25.19 4.63
C VAL A 141 6.85 -24.63 5.97
N LYS A 142 6.30 -23.49 6.36
CA LYS A 142 6.51 -22.91 7.69
C LYS A 142 5.20 -22.90 8.46
N ALA A 143 5.30 -23.18 9.76
CA ALA A 143 4.14 -23.14 10.67
C ALA A 143 4.28 -21.96 11.62
N TYR A 144 3.17 -21.23 11.81
CA TYR A 144 3.10 -20.09 12.71
C TYR A 144 1.94 -20.26 13.67
N GLU A 145 2.14 -19.95 14.95
CA GLU A 145 1.07 -19.87 15.93
C GLU A 145 0.63 -18.42 16.09
N ILE A 146 -0.67 -18.18 16.08
CA ILE A 146 -1.25 -16.86 16.28
C ILE A 146 -1.29 -16.58 17.78
N LEU A 147 -0.51 -15.59 18.22
CA LEU A 147 -0.41 -15.25 19.65
C LEU A 147 -1.37 -14.14 20.05
N LYS A 148 -1.64 -13.19 19.15
CA LYS A 148 -2.41 -12.00 19.46
C LYS A 148 -3.03 -11.41 18.20
N VAL A 149 -4.26 -10.93 18.33
CA VAL A 149 -4.98 -10.19 17.29
C VAL A 149 -5.35 -8.83 17.85
N GLU A 150 -4.88 -7.77 17.21
CA GLU A 150 -5.13 -6.39 17.62
C GLU A 150 -5.79 -5.60 16.50
N TRP A 151 -6.55 -4.58 16.88
CA TRP A 151 -7.23 -3.68 15.95
C TRP A 151 -6.75 -2.26 16.22
N LYS A 152 -5.73 -1.83 15.47
CA LYS A 152 -5.10 -0.52 15.67
C LYS A 152 -5.30 0.40 14.48
#